data_7fc62bbf9f0cf5e8579a210caab60ce6
#
_entry.id   7fc62bbf9f0cf5e8579a210caab60ce6
#
_cell.length_a   1.000
_cell.length_b   1.000
_cell.length_c   1.000
_cell.angle_alpha   90.00
_cell.angle_beta   90.00
_cell.angle_gamma   90.00
#
_symmetry.space_group_name_H-M   'P 1'
#
loop_
_entity.id
_entity.type
_entity.pdbx_description
1 polymer ?
#
loop_
_entity_poly.entity_id
_entity_poly.type
_entity_poly.pdbx_seq_one_letter_code
_entity_poly.pdbx_strand_id
1 'polypeptide(L)'
;MSPEFPPPRKEVLHAMTFDQWFAHYLQQDELQVEHLLRDRTATRFLIAWSLFESRCFEGFAKINKFSAFAKLISEIHDFECLALQEPAKHFHSRYQDKQRCKNLMHDQKSKEMEEILSKEFAELSRYELTLMLLVVVYRFRNNIFHGNKGVQSWLGYKEQISLCLDVMQSFISAATGAHNTPLVPIR
;
A
#
# COMPACT_ATOMS: atom_id res chain seq x y z
N MET A 1 17.08 20.70 -11.57
CA MET A 1 16.29 21.70 -12.34
C MET A 1 15.11 20.94 -12.91
N SER A 2 13.91 21.22 -12.40
CA SER A 2 12.67 20.66 -12.98
C SER A 2 12.42 21.41 -14.30
N PRO A 3 12.04 20.73 -15.38
CA PRO A 3 11.70 21.39 -16.62
C PRO A 3 10.47 22.28 -16.39
N GLU A 4 10.62 23.59 -16.59
CA GLU A 4 9.47 24.51 -16.65
C GLU A 4 8.72 24.26 -17.97
N PHE A 5 7.53 23.66 -17.85
CA PHE A 5 6.62 23.53 -18.97
C PHE A 5 5.80 24.82 -19.10
N PRO A 6 5.69 25.38 -20.30
CA PRO A 6 4.76 26.50 -20.50
C PRO A 6 3.32 25.98 -20.26
N PRO A 7 2.50 26.71 -19.49
CA PRO A 7 1.12 26.29 -19.26
C PRO A 7 0.39 26.19 -20.62
N PRO A 8 -0.41 25.14 -20.85
CA PRO A 8 -1.20 25.02 -22.06
C PRO A 8 -2.15 26.22 -22.16
N ARG A 9 -2.32 26.77 -23.37
CA ARG A 9 -3.25 27.88 -23.61
C ARG A 9 -4.65 27.45 -23.19
N LYS A 10 -5.38 28.27 -22.45
CA LYS A 10 -6.71 27.97 -21.88
C LYS A 10 -7.73 27.41 -22.90
N GLU A 11 -7.64 27.80 -24.14
CA GLU A 11 -8.53 27.38 -25.23
C GLU A 11 -8.33 25.91 -25.65
N VAL A 12 -7.12 25.35 -25.47
CA VAL A 12 -6.81 23.96 -25.86
C VAL A 12 -7.31 22.97 -24.81
N LEU A 13 -7.36 23.37 -23.55
CA LEU A 13 -7.75 22.48 -22.44
C LEU A 13 -9.23 22.05 -22.48
N HIS A 14 -10.13 22.87 -23.06
CA HIS A 14 -11.56 22.55 -23.13
C HIS A 14 -11.95 21.57 -24.25
N ALA A 15 -11.04 21.32 -25.19
CA ALA A 15 -11.28 20.41 -26.33
C ALA A 15 -10.63 19.04 -26.18
N MET A 16 -9.78 18.83 -25.16
CA MET A 16 -9.05 17.57 -24.96
C MET A 16 -9.83 16.64 -24.01
N THR A 17 -9.85 15.35 -24.34
CA THR A 17 -10.28 14.31 -23.37
C THR A 17 -9.28 14.22 -22.22
N PHE A 18 -9.67 13.62 -21.10
CA PHE A 18 -8.76 13.39 -19.98
C PHE A 18 -7.53 12.57 -20.44
N ASP A 19 -7.71 11.55 -21.26
CA ASP A 19 -6.64 10.66 -21.72
C ASP A 19 -5.63 11.44 -22.59
N GLN A 20 -6.11 12.30 -23.51
CA GLN A 20 -5.26 13.17 -24.32
C GLN A 20 -4.49 14.19 -23.48
N TRP A 21 -5.17 14.83 -22.54
CA TRP A 21 -4.52 15.75 -21.60
C TRP A 21 -3.45 15.02 -20.80
N PHE A 22 -3.75 13.81 -20.32
CA PHE A 22 -2.86 13.04 -19.49
C PHE A 22 -1.65 12.53 -20.28
N ALA A 23 -1.84 12.09 -21.53
CA ALA A 23 -0.76 11.73 -22.46
C ALA A 23 0.19 12.92 -22.69
N HIS A 24 -0.38 14.08 -22.96
CA HIS A 24 0.40 15.31 -23.13
C HIS A 24 1.18 15.67 -21.86
N TYR A 25 0.54 15.60 -20.69
CA TYR A 25 1.17 15.87 -19.38
C TYR A 25 2.32 14.92 -19.09
N LEU A 26 2.15 13.62 -19.38
CA LEU A 26 3.19 12.60 -19.17
C LEU A 26 4.25 12.56 -20.28
N GLN A 27 4.06 13.30 -21.37
CA GLN A 27 4.88 13.22 -22.59
C GLN A 27 4.98 11.77 -23.14
N GLN A 28 3.85 11.08 -23.16
CA GLN A 28 3.70 9.72 -23.68
C GLN A 28 2.65 9.69 -24.77
N ASP A 29 2.69 8.62 -25.59
CA ASP A 29 1.62 8.40 -26.56
C ASP A 29 0.30 7.97 -25.87
N GLU A 30 -0.83 8.21 -26.55
CA GLU A 30 -2.16 7.92 -26.05
C GLU A 30 -2.36 6.42 -25.75
N LEU A 31 -1.72 5.52 -26.51
CA LEU A 31 -1.82 4.07 -26.29
C LEU A 31 -1.15 3.66 -24.97
N GLN A 32 -0.01 4.23 -24.64
CA GLN A 32 0.67 3.97 -23.36
C GLN A 32 -0.18 4.45 -22.19
N VAL A 33 -0.79 5.63 -22.32
CA VAL A 33 -1.71 6.17 -21.32
C VAL A 33 -2.97 5.31 -21.19
N GLU A 34 -3.55 4.87 -22.29
CA GLU A 34 -4.70 3.97 -22.28
C GLU A 34 -4.38 2.66 -21.53
N HIS A 35 -3.22 2.05 -21.78
CA HIS A 35 -2.75 0.88 -21.02
C HIS A 35 -2.62 1.16 -19.52
N LEU A 36 -2.07 2.31 -19.15
CA LEU A 36 -1.95 2.75 -17.77
C LEU A 36 -3.33 2.89 -17.09
N LEU A 37 -4.28 3.55 -17.77
CA LEU A 37 -5.63 3.80 -17.24
C LEU A 37 -6.50 2.53 -17.19
N ARG A 38 -6.23 1.56 -18.06
CA ARG A 38 -6.88 0.24 -18.03
C ARG A 38 -6.35 -0.67 -16.91
N ASP A 39 -5.19 -0.37 -16.33
CA ASP A 39 -4.65 -1.14 -15.22
C ASP A 39 -5.51 -0.91 -13.96
N ARG A 40 -6.19 -1.98 -13.54
CA ARG A 40 -7.11 -1.92 -12.40
C ARG A 40 -6.41 -2.01 -11.04
N THR A 41 -5.09 -2.23 -11.00
CA THR A 41 -4.36 -2.46 -9.75
C THR A 41 -4.48 -1.26 -8.81
N ALA A 42 -4.29 -0.04 -9.33
CA ALA A 42 -4.43 1.19 -8.55
C ALA A 42 -5.88 1.40 -8.05
N THR A 43 -6.88 1.20 -8.92
CA THR A 43 -8.30 1.33 -8.55
C THR A 43 -8.70 0.30 -7.48
N ARG A 44 -8.26 -0.95 -7.63
CA ARG A 44 -8.48 -2.00 -6.62
C ARG A 44 -7.84 -1.63 -5.29
N PHE A 45 -6.62 -1.10 -5.32
CA PHE A 45 -5.92 -0.65 -4.12
C PHE A 45 -6.68 0.45 -3.38
N LEU A 46 -7.23 1.45 -4.11
CA LEU A 46 -8.06 2.51 -3.53
C LEU A 46 -9.31 1.97 -2.85
N ILE A 47 -10.02 1.07 -3.53
CA ILE A 47 -11.23 0.45 -2.99
C ILE A 47 -10.90 -0.39 -1.76
N ALA A 48 -9.86 -1.24 -1.84
CA ALA A 48 -9.44 -2.08 -0.73
C ALA A 48 -8.97 -1.24 0.46
N TRP A 49 -8.25 -0.13 0.22
CA TRP A 49 -7.84 0.80 1.27
C TRP A 49 -9.05 1.42 2.00
N SER A 50 -10.05 1.88 1.26
CA SER A 50 -11.28 2.45 1.84
C SER A 50 -12.01 1.43 2.73
N LEU A 51 -12.11 0.18 2.26
CA LEU A 51 -12.69 -0.91 3.04
C LEU A 51 -11.84 -1.26 4.27
N PHE A 52 -10.52 -1.29 4.12
CA PHE A 52 -9.58 -1.56 5.19
C PHE A 52 -9.69 -0.51 6.32
N GLU A 53 -9.69 0.78 5.99
CA GLU A 53 -9.90 1.85 6.97
C GLU A 53 -11.26 1.72 7.68
N SER A 54 -12.32 1.47 6.91
CA SER A 54 -13.68 1.36 7.44
C SER A 54 -13.86 0.13 8.34
N ARG A 55 -13.34 -1.04 7.94
CA ARG A 55 -13.60 -2.32 8.61
C ARG A 55 -12.61 -2.65 9.72
N CYS A 56 -11.36 -2.19 9.58
CA CYS A 56 -10.30 -2.50 10.54
C CYS A 56 -10.02 -1.33 11.52
N PHE A 57 -10.36 -0.08 11.16
CA PHE A 57 -9.93 1.11 11.92
C PHE A 57 -11.02 2.16 12.14
N GLU A 58 -12.29 1.84 11.96
CA GLU A 58 -13.40 2.78 12.12
C GLU A 58 -13.23 4.08 11.30
N GLY A 59 -12.78 3.95 10.07
CA GLY A 59 -12.66 5.04 9.11
C GLY A 59 -11.27 5.63 8.91
N PHE A 60 -10.34 5.47 9.88
CA PHE A 60 -9.00 6.06 9.76
C PHE A 60 -7.90 5.13 10.27
N ALA A 61 -7.09 4.61 9.36
CA ALA A 61 -5.87 3.88 9.71
C ALA A 61 -4.78 4.87 10.17
N LYS A 62 -4.41 4.79 11.44
CA LYS A 62 -3.34 5.60 12.04
C LYS A 62 -2.26 4.68 12.62
N ILE A 63 -0.99 5.07 12.47
CA ILE A 63 0.16 4.27 12.94
C ILE A 63 0.04 3.90 14.42
N ASN A 64 -0.45 4.80 15.26
CA ASN A 64 -0.62 4.53 16.69
C ASN A 64 -1.67 3.46 17.04
N LYS A 65 -2.51 3.06 16.08
CA LYS A 65 -3.47 1.95 16.24
C LYS A 65 -2.92 0.60 15.75
N PHE A 66 -1.80 0.59 15.04
CA PHE A 66 -1.30 -0.62 14.38
C PHE A 66 -0.83 -1.69 15.35
N SER A 67 -0.18 -1.31 16.45
CA SER A 67 0.26 -2.24 17.48
C SER A 67 -0.93 -3.01 18.09
N ALA A 68 -2.01 -2.30 18.44
CA ALA A 68 -3.21 -2.94 18.98
C ALA A 68 -3.89 -3.86 17.96
N PHE A 69 -4.00 -3.44 16.69
CA PHE A 69 -4.56 -4.27 15.62
C PHE A 69 -3.66 -5.48 15.32
N ALA A 70 -2.33 -5.30 15.27
CA ALA A 70 -1.39 -6.40 15.06
C ALA A 70 -1.50 -7.47 16.16
N LYS A 71 -1.66 -7.04 17.41
CA LYS A 71 -1.88 -7.95 18.53
C LYS A 71 -3.18 -8.75 18.33
N LEU A 72 -4.28 -8.06 18.02
CA LEU A 72 -5.57 -8.71 17.78
C LEU A 72 -5.51 -9.76 16.66
N ILE A 73 -4.92 -9.41 15.51
CA ILE A 73 -4.76 -10.33 14.38
C ILE A 73 -3.85 -11.50 14.73
N SER A 74 -2.77 -11.27 15.48
CA SER A 74 -1.82 -12.34 15.85
C SER A 74 -2.42 -13.41 16.78
N GLU A 75 -3.52 -13.10 17.47
CA GLU A 75 -4.22 -13.99 18.40
C GLU A 75 -5.32 -14.84 17.70
N ILE A 76 -5.57 -14.63 16.40
CA ILE A 76 -6.55 -15.43 15.64
C ILE A 76 -6.09 -16.88 15.58
N HIS A 77 -7.02 -17.82 15.90
CA HIS A 77 -6.72 -19.24 15.92
C HIS A 77 -6.19 -19.75 14.58
N ASP A 78 -6.86 -19.38 13.50
CA ASP A 78 -6.52 -19.81 12.13
C ASP A 78 -5.65 -18.75 11.40
N PHE A 79 -4.67 -18.18 12.10
CA PHE A 79 -3.79 -17.14 11.57
C PHE A 79 -3.13 -17.54 10.23
N GLU A 80 -2.76 -18.80 10.07
CA GLU A 80 -2.13 -19.34 8.87
C GLU A 80 -3.06 -19.27 7.65
N CYS A 81 -4.38 -19.33 7.85
CA CYS A 81 -5.37 -19.19 6.79
C CYS A 81 -5.44 -17.76 6.22
N LEU A 82 -4.84 -16.77 6.90
CA LEU A 82 -4.81 -15.39 6.42
C LEU A 82 -3.86 -15.18 5.22
N ALA A 83 -3.13 -16.19 4.80
CA ALA A 83 -2.21 -16.12 3.65
C ALA A 83 -1.20 -14.96 3.70
N LEU A 84 -0.78 -14.56 4.90
CA LEU A 84 0.12 -13.42 5.11
C LEU A 84 1.60 -13.76 4.94
N GLN A 85 1.97 -15.04 4.89
CA GLN A 85 3.36 -15.52 4.88
C GLN A 85 4.12 -15.06 3.63
N GLU A 86 3.54 -15.25 2.44
CA GLU A 86 4.20 -14.87 1.19
C GLU A 86 4.39 -13.35 1.05
N PRO A 87 3.36 -12.50 1.29
CA PRO A 87 3.57 -11.05 1.34
C PRO A 87 4.62 -10.63 2.36
N ALA A 88 4.61 -11.24 3.56
CA ALA A 88 5.57 -10.90 4.61
C ALA A 88 7.00 -11.26 4.23
N LYS A 89 7.22 -12.46 3.68
CA LYS A 89 8.54 -12.90 3.20
C LYS A 89 9.08 -11.98 2.10
N HIS A 90 8.22 -11.61 1.14
CA HIS A 90 8.58 -10.68 0.09
C HIS A 90 9.00 -9.31 0.66
N PHE A 91 8.18 -8.72 1.52
CA PHE A 91 8.46 -7.39 2.06
C PHE A 91 9.62 -7.39 3.06
N HIS A 92 9.75 -8.41 3.89
CA HIS A 92 10.89 -8.56 4.78
C HIS A 92 12.20 -8.59 4.00
N SER A 93 12.34 -9.51 3.03
CA SER A 93 13.51 -9.59 2.16
C SER A 93 13.79 -8.28 1.40
N ARG A 94 12.74 -7.65 0.87
CA ARG A 94 12.86 -6.41 0.09
C ARG A 94 13.41 -5.26 0.92
N TYR A 95 12.98 -5.12 2.17
CA TYR A 95 13.32 -3.97 3.02
C TYR A 95 14.50 -4.18 3.95
N GLN A 96 15.16 -5.33 3.91
CA GLN A 96 16.54 -5.48 4.39
C GLN A 96 17.51 -4.59 3.62
N ASP A 97 17.21 -4.26 2.36
CA ASP A 97 17.88 -3.20 1.63
C ASP A 97 17.60 -1.83 2.29
N LYS A 98 18.65 -1.24 2.88
CA LYS A 98 18.55 0.03 3.63
C LYS A 98 18.00 1.18 2.80
N GLN A 99 18.36 1.26 1.50
CA GLN A 99 17.88 2.35 0.65
C GLN A 99 16.40 2.18 0.31
N ARG A 100 15.95 0.95 0.05
CA ARG A 100 14.52 0.66 -0.19
C ARG A 100 13.68 0.91 1.07
N CYS A 101 14.19 0.50 2.24
CA CYS A 101 13.53 0.78 3.52
C CYS A 101 13.42 2.29 3.78
N LYS A 102 14.50 3.04 3.60
CA LYS A 102 14.54 4.49 3.71
C LYS A 102 13.52 5.16 2.77
N ASN A 103 13.45 4.72 1.51
CA ASN A 103 12.49 5.22 0.54
C ASN A 103 11.03 4.91 0.91
N LEU A 104 10.75 3.73 1.49
CA LEU A 104 9.43 3.38 2.00
C LEU A 104 9.04 4.29 3.15
N MET A 105 9.95 4.49 4.09
CA MET A 105 9.70 5.20 5.35
C MET A 105 9.77 6.73 5.21
N HIS A 106 10.18 7.29 4.04
CA HIS A 106 10.43 8.72 3.84
C HIS A 106 11.36 9.30 4.90
N ASP A 107 12.50 8.67 5.12
CA ASP A 107 13.49 9.05 6.14
C ASP A 107 12.98 9.06 7.59
N GLN A 108 11.72 8.64 7.83
CA GLN A 108 11.23 8.49 9.19
C GLN A 108 11.81 7.22 9.82
N LYS A 109 12.41 7.38 10.98
CA LYS A 109 12.91 6.24 11.74
C LYS A 109 11.77 5.55 12.49
N SER A 110 11.76 4.24 12.44
CA SER A 110 10.89 3.40 13.26
C SER A 110 11.74 2.30 13.89
N LYS A 111 11.96 2.41 15.19
CA LYS A 111 12.75 1.43 15.94
C LYS A 111 12.15 0.03 15.81
N GLU A 112 10.82 -0.08 15.88
CA GLU A 112 10.14 -1.37 15.73
C GLU A 112 10.39 -2.00 14.35
N MET A 113 10.33 -1.22 13.26
CA MET A 113 10.64 -1.73 11.92
C MET A 113 12.11 -2.12 11.78
N GLU A 114 13.03 -1.36 12.35
CA GLU A 114 14.47 -1.68 12.36
C GLU A 114 14.71 -3.01 13.10
N GLU A 115 14.07 -3.21 14.25
CA GLU A 115 14.16 -4.45 15.03
C GLU A 115 13.58 -5.65 14.26
N ILE A 116 12.41 -5.51 13.65
CA ILE A 116 11.79 -6.57 12.84
C ILE A 116 12.69 -6.95 11.65
N LEU A 117 13.20 -5.97 10.93
CA LEU A 117 14.02 -6.21 9.73
C LEU A 117 15.43 -6.72 10.05
N SER A 118 15.89 -6.61 11.31
CA SER A 118 17.18 -7.16 11.75
C SER A 118 17.13 -8.65 12.10
N LYS A 119 15.95 -9.22 12.30
CA LYS A 119 15.75 -10.63 12.60
C LYS A 119 15.75 -11.49 11.33
N GLU A 120 16.04 -12.77 11.49
CA GLU A 120 15.75 -13.75 10.44
C GLU A 120 14.23 -13.91 10.29
N PHE A 121 13.75 -14.10 9.06
CA PHE A 121 12.31 -14.19 8.78
C PHE A 121 11.62 -15.29 9.61
N ALA A 122 12.29 -16.43 9.81
CA ALA A 122 11.77 -17.55 10.58
C ALA A 122 11.61 -17.27 12.10
N GLU A 123 12.26 -16.22 12.60
CA GLU A 123 12.20 -15.80 14.01
C GLU A 123 11.09 -14.78 14.28
N LEU A 124 10.44 -14.27 13.23
CA LEU A 124 9.37 -13.29 13.37
C LEU A 124 8.14 -13.94 14.01
N SER A 125 7.67 -13.33 15.09
CA SER A 125 6.39 -13.65 15.68
C SER A 125 5.23 -13.23 14.75
N ARG A 126 4.05 -13.83 14.94
CA ARG A 126 2.81 -13.42 14.23
C ARG A 126 2.53 -11.93 14.39
N TYR A 127 2.79 -11.38 15.58
CA TYR A 127 2.65 -9.94 15.86
C TYR A 127 3.58 -9.10 15.00
N GLU A 128 4.87 -9.40 14.96
CA GLU A 128 5.87 -8.66 14.20
C GLU A 128 5.62 -8.73 12.70
N LEU A 129 5.26 -9.90 12.20
CA LEU A 129 4.86 -10.11 10.82
C LEU A 129 3.65 -9.23 10.46
N THR A 130 2.62 -9.22 11.29
CA THR A 130 1.40 -8.42 11.08
C THR A 130 1.71 -6.92 11.14
N LEU A 131 2.50 -6.49 12.14
CA LEU A 131 2.86 -5.09 12.32
C LEU A 131 3.67 -4.57 11.12
N MET A 132 4.65 -5.34 10.65
CA MET A 132 5.44 -5.01 9.45
C MET A 132 4.53 -4.82 8.23
N LEU A 133 3.61 -5.74 7.99
CA LEU A 133 2.67 -5.68 6.87
C LEU A 133 1.76 -4.44 6.95
N LEU A 134 1.24 -4.11 8.13
CA LEU A 134 0.44 -2.91 8.35
C LEU A 134 1.21 -1.64 8.00
N VAL A 135 2.46 -1.53 8.47
CA VAL A 135 3.32 -0.39 8.17
C VAL A 135 3.60 -0.30 6.68
N VAL A 136 3.93 -1.42 6.02
CA VAL A 136 4.20 -1.45 4.58
C VAL A 136 2.99 -0.98 3.79
N VAL A 137 1.80 -1.54 4.01
CA VAL A 137 0.56 -1.16 3.32
C VAL A 137 0.26 0.33 3.51
N TYR A 138 0.35 0.84 4.73
CA TYR A 138 0.14 2.24 5.04
C TYR A 138 1.13 3.17 4.33
N ARG A 139 2.41 2.79 4.28
CA ARG A 139 3.45 3.56 3.59
C ARG A 139 3.26 3.53 2.07
N PHE A 140 2.87 2.39 1.50
CA PHE A 140 2.50 2.32 0.08
C PHE A 140 1.36 3.28 -0.24
N ARG A 141 0.29 3.26 0.56
CA ARG A 141 -0.82 4.20 0.39
C ARG A 141 -0.35 5.65 0.39
N ASN A 142 0.44 6.05 1.38
CA ASN A 142 0.93 7.41 1.49
C ASN A 142 1.84 7.78 0.31
N ASN A 143 2.73 6.88 -0.10
CA ASN A 143 3.64 7.12 -1.23
C ASN A 143 2.91 7.28 -2.57
N ILE A 144 1.80 6.54 -2.77
CA ILE A 144 0.97 6.64 -3.97
C ILE A 144 0.23 7.98 -4.00
N PHE A 145 -0.38 8.41 -2.88
CA PHE A 145 -1.26 9.57 -2.85
C PHE A 145 -0.54 10.91 -2.71
N HIS A 146 0.65 10.95 -2.15
CA HIS A 146 1.36 12.22 -1.94
C HIS A 146 2.18 12.70 -3.15
N GLY A 147 2.00 12.09 -4.32
CA GLY A 147 2.59 12.56 -5.57
C GLY A 147 4.12 12.50 -5.66
N ASN A 148 4.79 11.98 -4.63
CA ASN A 148 6.25 11.89 -4.57
C ASN A 148 6.84 10.91 -5.59
N LYS A 149 5.98 10.07 -6.17
CA LYS A 149 6.33 9.15 -7.25
C LYS A 149 5.33 9.39 -8.37
N GLY A 150 5.81 9.83 -9.53
CA GLY A 150 4.96 10.05 -10.69
C GLY A 150 4.10 8.82 -11.02
N VAL A 151 2.99 9.02 -11.72
CA VAL A 151 2.01 7.96 -12.08
C VAL A 151 2.67 6.76 -12.75
N GLN A 152 3.72 6.97 -13.54
CA GLN A 152 4.53 5.91 -14.16
C GLN A 152 5.17 4.94 -13.15
N SER A 153 5.47 5.43 -11.94
CA SER A 153 6.05 4.58 -10.89
C SER A 153 5.07 3.54 -10.35
N TRP A 154 3.75 3.73 -10.49
CA TRP A 154 2.75 2.76 -10.07
C TRP A 154 2.87 1.46 -10.86
N LEU A 155 3.14 1.53 -12.17
CA LEU A 155 3.39 0.34 -12.99
C LEU A 155 4.64 -0.41 -12.53
N GLY A 156 5.68 0.32 -12.12
CA GLY A 156 6.91 -0.26 -11.57
C GLY A 156 6.73 -0.94 -10.20
N TYR A 157 5.63 -0.64 -9.48
CA TYR A 157 5.30 -1.23 -8.17
C TYR A 157 4.06 -2.13 -8.21
N LYS A 158 3.61 -2.56 -9.38
CA LYS A 158 2.40 -3.36 -9.56
C LYS A 158 2.39 -4.64 -8.71
N GLU A 159 3.52 -5.35 -8.65
CA GLU A 159 3.68 -6.54 -7.82
C GLU A 159 3.48 -6.22 -6.34
N GLN A 160 4.16 -5.19 -5.83
CA GLN A 160 4.06 -4.80 -4.43
C GLN A 160 2.66 -4.28 -4.07
N ILE A 161 2.01 -3.58 -4.99
CA ILE A 161 0.63 -3.12 -4.83
C ILE A 161 -0.32 -4.32 -4.76
N SER A 162 -0.11 -5.36 -5.59
CA SER A 162 -0.89 -6.60 -5.54
C SER A 162 -0.71 -7.32 -4.21
N LEU A 163 0.52 -7.44 -3.70
CA LEU A 163 0.76 -8.02 -2.38
C LEU A 163 0.12 -7.20 -1.25
N CYS A 164 0.13 -5.87 -1.34
CA CYS A 164 -0.61 -5.03 -0.39
C CYS A 164 -2.13 -5.26 -0.46
N LEU A 165 -2.68 -5.53 -1.66
CA LEU A 165 -4.09 -5.91 -1.83
C LEU A 165 -4.40 -7.21 -1.10
N ASP A 166 -3.58 -8.25 -1.27
CA ASP A 166 -3.74 -9.55 -0.62
C ASP A 166 -3.72 -9.42 0.91
N VAL A 167 -2.79 -8.59 1.43
CA VAL A 167 -2.71 -8.26 2.87
C VAL A 167 -3.99 -7.58 3.36
N MET A 168 -4.46 -6.55 2.65
CA MET A 168 -5.69 -5.85 3.06
C MET A 168 -6.91 -6.76 3.01
N GLN A 169 -7.05 -7.61 1.98
CA GLN A 169 -8.12 -8.59 1.89
C GLN A 169 -8.11 -9.55 3.08
N SER A 170 -6.92 -10.06 3.45
CA SER A 170 -6.75 -10.93 4.61
C SER A 170 -7.16 -10.24 5.91
N PHE A 171 -6.73 -9.00 6.14
CA PHE A 171 -7.09 -8.24 7.33
C PHE A 171 -8.57 -7.90 7.38
N ILE A 172 -9.18 -7.49 6.26
CA ILE A 172 -10.62 -7.21 6.18
C ILE A 172 -11.41 -8.48 6.48
N SER A 173 -11.03 -9.62 5.88
CA SER A 173 -11.68 -10.91 6.12
C SER A 173 -11.60 -11.31 7.60
N ALA A 174 -10.45 -11.16 8.22
CA ALA A 174 -10.25 -11.41 9.63
C ALA A 174 -11.12 -10.49 10.51
N ALA A 175 -11.14 -9.19 10.22
CA ALA A 175 -11.90 -8.19 10.97
C ALA A 175 -13.43 -8.34 10.84
N THR A 176 -13.92 -8.86 9.72
CA THR A 176 -15.38 -9.00 9.45
C THR A 176 -15.94 -10.36 9.84
N GLY A 177 -15.10 -11.26 10.37
CA GLY A 177 -15.54 -12.59 10.79
C GLY A 177 -15.86 -13.54 9.66
N ALA A 178 -15.30 -13.29 8.46
CA ALA A 178 -15.35 -14.28 7.38
C ALA A 178 -14.69 -15.62 7.78
N HIS A 179 -14.02 -15.62 8.93
CA HIS A 179 -13.47 -16.78 9.65
C HIS A 179 -14.16 -16.99 11.01
N ASN A 180 -15.49 -16.95 11.07
CA ASN A 180 -16.35 -17.38 12.19
C ASN A 180 -16.33 -16.56 13.51
N THR A 181 -15.63 -15.46 13.65
CA THR A 181 -15.77 -14.59 14.82
C THR A 181 -15.56 -13.12 14.41
N PRO A 182 -16.57 -12.23 14.56
CA PRO A 182 -16.40 -10.83 14.27
C PRO A 182 -15.39 -10.20 15.24
N LEU A 183 -14.33 -9.61 14.71
CA LEU A 183 -13.44 -8.76 15.49
C LEU A 183 -14.12 -7.42 15.75
N VAL A 184 -14.14 -6.99 17.01
CA VAL A 184 -14.65 -5.68 17.37
C VAL A 184 -13.68 -4.62 16.85
N PRO A 185 -14.13 -3.60 16.10
CA PRO A 185 -13.27 -2.52 15.62
C PRO A 185 -12.52 -1.85 16.77
N ILE A 186 -11.27 -1.51 16.55
CA ILE A 186 -10.45 -0.78 17.54
C ILE A 186 -10.87 0.69 17.52
N ARG A 187 -11.50 1.14 18.60
CA ARG A 187 -11.93 2.55 18.81
C ARG A 187 -10.76 3.50 19.01
#